data_4d0ae62c1100bd0e38b56631bbd746bc
#
_entry.id   4d0ae62c1100bd0e38b56631bbd746bc
#
_cell.length_a   1.000
_cell.length_b   1.000
_cell.length_c   1.000
_cell.angle_alpha   90.00
_cell.angle_beta   90.00
_cell.angle_gamma   90.00
#
_symmetry.space_group_name_H-M   'P 1'
#
loop_
_entity.id
_entity.type
_entity.pdbx_description
1 polymer ?
#
loop_
_entity_poly.entity_id
_entity_poly.type
_entity_poly.pdbx_seq_one_letter_code
_entity_poly.pdbx_strand_id
1 'polypeptide(L)'
;MKIVVLGGMGMQGKAALVDLVNIDPVDDIICADADLKGWKQLEGFLDTSRIRPVQVDGSSPKAIASLLAQDVDVAIDLLPLPFMVNAFEAALEVGVPLVSTNYGKPIRRLHQAAAAAGVALMPECGLDPGIDLIICGHAVRQFDRLELIDSYCGGLPERKACDNPINYKISWNWDGVLRSQKRDSVFIENGRRLEVPAADQHTSQMIHQIEFPGLGALEAIPNGDAEFYTELLGVSATVRQAGRYSLRWPGWCAFWQPLKALGFLSDTPLTGLPCPVSPHQFLAELMPPYLRYRDDEKDIVAMLNRFEGLIDGRKKSIRTYLLIERDLQTGLFAMSAGVGFTAAIAARMIARKLITATGVLNPALDVPYEAFMSELSRRGIMVKEEVVVEGT
;
A
#
# COMPACT_ATOMS: atom_id res chain seq x y z
N MET A 1 -3.38 23.62 11.76
CA MET A 1 -2.88 22.73 10.66
C MET A 1 -4.05 22.44 9.75
N LYS A 2 -3.86 22.66 8.44
CA LYS A 2 -4.87 22.38 7.40
C LYS A 2 -4.39 21.25 6.49
N ILE A 3 -5.16 20.19 6.40
CA ILE A 3 -4.84 19.00 5.59
C ILE A 3 -5.92 18.76 4.54
N VAL A 4 -5.51 18.54 3.29
CA VAL A 4 -6.39 18.08 2.21
C VAL A 4 -6.26 16.58 2.05
N VAL A 5 -7.36 15.85 1.98
CA VAL A 5 -7.42 14.43 1.64
C VAL A 5 -8.08 14.29 0.27
N LEU A 6 -7.30 14.09 -0.77
CA LEU A 6 -7.77 13.78 -2.12
C LEU A 6 -8.20 12.29 -2.18
N GLY A 7 -9.39 12.01 -2.69
CA GLY A 7 -10.00 10.67 -2.63
C GLY A 7 -10.56 10.33 -1.23
N GLY A 8 -10.95 11.35 -0.47
CA GLY A 8 -11.38 11.21 0.93
C GLY A 8 -12.64 10.37 1.14
N MET A 9 -13.49 10.20 0.12
CA MET A 9 -14.70 9.36 0.19
C MET A 9 -14.42 7.87 -0.06
N GLY A 10 -13.21 7.53 -0.55
CA GLY A 10 -12.78 6.15 -0.74
C GLY A 10 -12.54 5.42 0.59
N MET A 11 -12.34 4.09 0.52
CA MET A 11 -12.10 3.27 1.73
C MET A 11 -10.87 3.74 2.51
N GLN A 12 -9.74 3.98 1.84
CA GLN A 12 -8.52 4.48 2.46
C GLN A 12 -8.67 5.93 2.94
N GLY A 13 -9.40 6.75 2.17
CA GLY A 13 -9.71 8.12 2.55
C GLY A 13 -10.48 8.22 3.86
N LYS A 14 -11.49 7.38 4.04
CA LYS A 14 -12.23 7.30 5.31
C LYS A 14 -11.33 6.96 6.49
N ALA A 15 -10.38 6.02 6.31
CA ALA A 15 -9.43 5.70 7.37
C ALA A 15 -8.51 6.88 7.69
N ALA A 16 -7.99 7.58 6.68
CA ALA A 16 -7.21 8.80 6.89
C ALA A 16 -8.02 9.88 7.63
N LEU A 17 -9.28 10.10 7.25
CA LEU A 17 -10.16 11.06 7.93
C LEU A 17 -10.42 10.66 9.40
N VAL A 18 -10.66 9.37 9.69
CA VAL A 18 -10.81 8.88 11.07
C VAL A 18 -9.57 9.18 11.88
N ASP A 19 -8.38 8.96 11.34
CA ASP A 19 -7.13 9.25 12.01
C ASP A 19 -6.94 10.75 12.27
N LEU A 20 -7.24 11.58 11.29
CA LEU A 20 -7.11 13.03 11.40
C LEU A 20 -8.09 13.67 12.38
N VAL A 21 -9.24 13.03 12.62
CA VAL A 21 -10.27 13.53 13.54
C VAL A 21 -10.13 12.98 14.94
N ASN A 22 -9.94 11.66 15.08
CA ASN A 22 -10.11 10.98 16.36
C ASN A 22 -8.79 10.67 17.10
N ILE A 23 -7.71 10.35 16.36
CA ILE A 23 -6.51 9.80 17.00
C ILE A 23 -5.49 10.90 17.28
N ASP A 24 -5.19 11.74 16.30
CA ASP A 24 -4.33 12.91 16.46
C ASP A 24 -4.99 14.10 15.74
N PRO A 25 -5.90 14.81 16.44
CA PRO A 25 -6.83 15.72 15.82
C PRO A 25 -6.19 16.90 15.10
N VAL A 26 -6.71 17.18 13.89
CA VAL A 26 -6.36 18.30 13.04
C VAL A 26 -7.51 19.30 13.01
N ASP A 27 -7.19 20.60 13.00
CA ASP A 27 -8.22 21.64 13.15
C ASP A 27 -9.04 21.89 11.90
N ASP A 28 -8.43 21.80 10.70
CA ASP A 28 -9.05 22.10 9.41
C ASP A 28 -8.72 20.98 8.40
N ILE A 29 -9.73 20.23 8.02
CA ILE A 29 -9.59 19.11 7.10
C ILE A 29 -10.46 19.37 5.87
N ILE A 30 -9.92 19.18 4.68
CA ILE A 30 -10.68 19.20 3.44
C ILE A 30 -10.77 17.77 2.92
N CYS A 31 -11.98 17.23 2.87
CA CYS A 31 -12.30 15.96 2.20
C CYS A 31 -12.63 16.26 0.73
N ALA A 32 -11.71 16.00 -0.17
CA ALA A 32 -11.86 16.26 -1.59
C ALA A 32 -12.09 14.96 -2.38
N ASP A 33 -13.17 14.89 -3.15
CA ASP A 33 -13.50 13.72 -3.97
C ASP A 33 -14.32 14.14 -5.19
N ALA A 34 -14.32 13.30 -6.23
CA ALA A 34 -15.17 13.52 -7.42
C ALA A 34 -16.66 13.25 -7.12
N ASP A 35 -16.97 12.37 -6.18
CA ASP A 35 -18.33 12.01 -5.78
C ASP A 35 -18.52 12.09 -4.26
N LEU A 36 -19.37 13.00 -3.83
CA LEU A 36 -19.71 13.25 -2.43
C LEU A 36 -21.02 12.57 -1.98
N LYS A 37 -21.61 11.67 -2.78
CA LYS A 37 -22.90 11.02 -2.45
C LYS A 37 -22.90 10.28 -1.11
N GLY A 38 -21.75 9.74 -0.69
CA GLY A 38 -21.60 9.06 0.61
C GLY A 38 -21.40 10.00 1.81
N TRP A 39 -21.44 11.32 1.65
CA TRP A 39 -21.12 12.28 2.71
C TRP A 39 -22.00 12.11 3.96
N LYS A 40 -23.32 11.98 3.80
CA LYS A 40 -24.23 11.77 4.93
C LYS A 40 -23.96 10.50 5.74
N GLN A 41 -23.48 9.45 5.07
CA GLN A 41 -23.07 8.23 5.77
C GLN A 41 -21.77 8.46 6.56
N LEU A 42 -20.87 9.28 6.04
CA LEU A 42 -19.66 9.68 6.75
C LEU A 42 -20.00 10.52 7.99
N GLU A 43 -20.94 11.46 7.91
CA GLU A 43 -21.46 12.23 9.05
C GLU A 43 -22.06 11.36 10.15
N GLY A 44 -22.69 10.23 9.80
CA GLY A 44 -23.21 9.26 10.76
C GLY A 44 -22.13 8.39 11.43
N PHE A 45 -20.93 8.39 10.88
CA PHE A 45 -19.82 7.54 11.28
C PHE A 45 -18.70 8.31 12.00
N LEU A 46 -18.48 9.59 11.65
CA LEU A 46 -17.36 10.42 12.08
C LEU A 46 -17.85 11.81 12.45
N ASP A 47 -17.27 12.44 13.47
CA ASP A 47 -17.47 13.88 13.70
C ASP A 47 -16.88 14.69 12.55
N THR A 48 -17.74 15.24 11.71
CA THR A 48 -17.36 16.02 10.53
C THR A 48 -17.29 17.52 10.76
N SER A 49 -17.43 17.98 12.01
CA SER A 49 -17.45 19.43 12.35
C SER A 49 -16.19 20.19 11.89
N ARG A 50 -15.08 19.48 11.75
CA ARG A 50 -13.78 20.01 11.26
C ARG A 50 -13.45 19.61 9.83
N ILE A 51 -14.39 18.94 9.14
CA ILE A 51 -14.14 18.46 7.78
C ILE A 51 -15.03 19.24 6.82
N ARG A 52 -14.42 19.87 5.84
CA ARG A 52 -15.13 20.52 4.74
C ARG A 52 -15.14 19.63 3.50
N PRO A 53 -16.29 19.14 3.02
CA PRO A 53 -16.35 18.40 1.77
C PRO A 53 -16.18 19.35 0.58
N VAL A 54 -15.37 18.95 -0.40
CA VAL A 54 -15.16 19.68 -1.65
C VAL A 54 -15.20 18.71 -2.81
N GLN A 55 -16.05 19.00 -3.80
CA GLN A 55 -16.04 18.21 -5.03
C GLN A 55 -14.88 18.66 -5.92
N VAL A 56 -14.04 17.69 -6.31
CA VAL A 56 -12.85 17.94 -7.13
C VAL A 56 -12.68 16.81 -8.15
N ASP A 57 -12.41 17.16 -9.39
CA ASP A 57 -12.04 16.23 -10.44
C ASP A 57 -10.54 15.92 -10.37
N GLY A 58 -10.18 14.71 -9.93
CA GLY A 58 -8.79 14.23 -9.84
C GLY A 58 -8.07 14.13 -11.20
N SER A 59 -8.80 14.15 -12.30
CA SER A 59 -8.21 14.20 -13.65
C SER A 59 -7.73 15.61 -14.05
N SER A 60 -8.12 16.64 -13.29
CA SER A 60 -7.77 18.05 -13.55
C SER A 60 -6.67 18.56 -12.61
N PRO A 61 -5.40 18.65 -13.06
CA PRO A 61 -4.32 19.25 -12.26
C PRO A 61 -4.64 20.67 -11.78
N LYS A 62 -5.30 21.45 -12.63
CA LYS A 62 -5.69 22.85 -12.28
C LYS A 62 -6.71 22.91 -11.13
N ALA A 63 -7.68 21.98 -11.11
CA ALA A 63 -8.66 21.93 -10.03
C ALA A 63 -7.97 21.54 -8.70
N ILE A 64 -7.05 20.58 -8.75
CA ILE A 64 -6.25 20.17 -7.59
C ILE A 64 -5.36 21.33 -7.12
N ALA A 65 -4.61 21.99 -8.01
CA ALA A 65 -3.76 23.14 -7.67
C ALA A 65 -4.55 24.28 -7.04
N SER A 66 -5.72 24.63 -7.58
CA SER A 66 -6.60 25.65 -7.01
C SER A 66 -7.12 25.31 -5.62
N LEU A 67 -7.33 24.03 -5.33
CA LEU A 67 -7.70 23.56 -3.99
C LEU A 67 -6.52 23.65 -3.03
N LEU A 68 -5.33 23.20 -3.45
CA LEU A 68 -4.13 23.17 -2.62
C LEU A 68 -3.59 24.59 -2.32
N ALA A 69 -3.83 25.57 -3.19
CA ALA A 69 -3.44 26.98 -2.97
C ALA A 69 -4.19 27.69 -1.83
N GLN A 70 -5.11 27.00 -1.09
CA GLN A 70 -5.92 27.59 -0.02
C GLN A 70 -5.24 27.47 1.37
N ASP A 71 -4.01 27.88 1.52
CA ASP A 71 -3.21 27.82 2.75
C ASP A 71 -3.16 26.38 3.35
N VAL A 72 -2.90 25.40 2.50
CA VAL A 72 -2.80 23.99 2.88
C VAL A 72 -1.39 23.71 3.37
N ASP A 73 -1.26 23.11 4.57
CA ASP A 73 0.04 22.72 5.14
C ASP A 73 0.60 21.45 4.48
N VAL A 74 -0.26 20.49 4.15
CA VAL A 74 0.10 19.23 3.47
C VAL A 74 -1.14 18.58 2.84
N ALA A 75 -0.96 17.87 1.74
CA ALA A 75 -1.99 17.07 1.10
C ALA A 75 -1.71 15.56 1.23
N ILE A 76 -2.79 14.77 1.29
CA ILE A 76 -2.77 13.31 1.23
C ILE A 76 -3.47 12.92 -0.07
N ASP A 77 -2.76 12.20 -0.95
CA ASP A 77 -3.29 11.68 -2.21
C ASP A 77 -3.65 10.19 -2.07
N LEU A 78 -4.94 9.91 -2.14
CA LEU A 78 -5.53 8.56 -2.17
C LEU A 78 -6.37 8.36 -3.43
N LEU A 79 -6.08 9.13 -4.47
CA LEU A 79 -6.71 8.99 -5.77
C LEU A 79 -6.26 7.68 -6.45
N PRO A 80 -7.06 7.17 -7.40
CA PRO A 80 -6.63 6.07 -8.26
C PRO A 80 -5.33 6.38 -9.00
N LEU A 81 -4.50 5.37 -9.19
CA LEU A 81 -3.15 5.47 -9.80
C LEU A 81 -3.08 6.35 -11.07
N PRO A 82 -4.04 6.34 -12.02
CA PRO A 82 -3.98 7.21 -13.20
C PRO A 82 -3.95 8.71 -12.90
N PHE A 83 -4.43 9.13 -11.73
CA PHE A 83 -4.51 10.55 -11.34
C PHE A 83 -3.36 11.00 -10.43
N MET A 84 -2.55 10.07 -9.95
CA MET A 84 -1.45 10.36 -9.02
C MET A 84 -0.49 11.44 -9.55
N VAL A 85 -0.06 11.33 -10.81
CA VAL A 85 0.88 12.29 -11.41
C VAL A 85 0.30 13.70 -11.40
N ASN A 86 -1.00 13.85 -11.68
CA ASN A 86 -1.70 15.13 -11.63
C ASN A 86 -1.65 15.75 -10.23
N ALA A 87 -1.83 14.94 -9.18
CA ALA A 87 -1.78 15.43 -7.79
C ALA A 87 -0.37 15.91 -7.42
N PHE A 88 0.67 15.18 -7.80
CA PHE A 88 2.06 15.54 -7.53
C PHE A 88 2.50 16.79 -8.29
N GLU A 89 2.12 16.92 -9.56
CA GLU A 89 2.42 18.12 -10.37
C GLU A 89 1.70 19.35 -9.82
N ALA A 90 0.42 19.21 -9.47
CA ALA A 90 -0.36 20.28 -8.86
C ALA A 90 0.22 20.74 -7.50
N ALA A 91 0.63 19.78 -6.65
CA ALA A 91 1.25 20.07 -5.36
C ALA A 91 2.58 20.81 -5.52
N LEU A 92 3.41 20.38 -6.47
CA LEU A 92 4.68 21.06 -6.81
C LEU A 92 4.44 22.48 -7.33
N GLU A 93 3.46 22.68 -8.23
CA GLU A 93 3.12 23.97 -8.81
C GLU A 93 2.80 25.02 -7.72
N VAL A 94 2.09 24.63 -6.67
CA VAL A 94 1.66 25.55 -5.60
C VAL A 94 2.56 25.49 -4.36
N GLY A 95 3.61 24.66 -4.36
CA GLY A 95 4.55 24.57 -3.25
C GLY A 95 4.02 23.84 -2.01
N VAL A 96 3.02 22.98 -2.13
CA VAL A 96 2.40 22.24 -1.02
C VAL A 96 2.99 20.83 -0.94
N PRO A 97 3.49 20.38 0.23
CA PRO A 97 3.93 19.00 0.41
C PRO A 97 2.78 18.02 0.18
N LEU A 98 3.10 16.84 -0.38
CA LEU A 98 2.12 15.81 -0.69
C LEU A 98 2.61 14.41 -0.32
N VAL A 99 1.76 13.64 0.36
CA VAL A 99 1.96 12.22 0.66
C VAL A 99 1.00 11.41 -0.18
N SER A 100 1.49 10.35 -0.85
CA SER A 100 0.66 9.43 -1.63
C SER A 100 0.97 7.99 -1.27
N THR A 101 -0.02 7.12 -1.39
CA THR A 101 0.12 5.67 -1.20
C THR A 101 0.44 4.91 -2.50
N ASN A 102 0.46 5.62 -3.61
CA ASN A 102 0.76 5.08 -4.94
C ASN A 102 2.27 4.94 -5.19
N TYR A 103 2.64 4.09 -6.17
CA TYR A 103 4.03 3.81 -6.53
C TYR A 103 4.77 5.02 -7.09
N GLY A 104 5.98 5.32 -6.59
CA GLY A 104 6.74 6.53 -6.87
C GLY A 104 7.47 6.59 -8.21
N LYS A 105 7.64 5.46 -8.91
CA LYS A 105 8.42 5.39 -10.16
C LYS A 105 8.03 6.47 -11.20
N PRO A 106 6.73 6.75 -11.48
CA PRO A 106 6.33 7.77 -12.48
C PRO A 106 6.72 9.20 -12.12
N ILE A 107 6.86 9.52 -10.84
CA ILE A 107 7.10 10.89 -10.36
C ILE A 107 8.55 11.18 -10.00
N ARG A 108 9.46 10.22 -10.12
CA ARG A 108 10.90 10.40 -9.85
C ARG A 108 11.51 11.58 -10.61
N ARG A 109 11.02 11.85 -11.83
CA ARG A 109 11.43 12.99 -12.65
C ARG A 109 11.20 14.36 -11.99
N LEU A 110 10.33 14.45 -11.01
CA LEU A 110 10.01 15.69 -10.29
C LEU A 110 11.02 15.99 -9.17
N HIS A 111 11.94 15.07 -8.84
CA HIS A 111 12.82 15.19 -7.68
C HIS A 111 13.61 16.49 -7.64
N GLN A 112 14.31 16.84 -8.73
CA GLN A 112 15.13 18.05 -8.78
C GLN A 112 14.31 19.33 -8.65
N ALA A 113 13.15 19.39 -9.33
CA ALA A 113 12.26 20.53 -9.27
C ALA A 113 11.67 20.71 -7.86
N ALA A 114 11.23 19.60 -7.23
CA ALA A 114 10.68 19.63 -5.88
C ALA A 114 11.74 19.99 -4.83
N ALA A 115 12.97 19.48 -4.96
CA ALA A 115 14.08 19.84 -4.09
C ALA A 115 14.44 21.35 -4.22
N ALA A 116 14.50 21.86 -5.43
CA ALA A 116 14.76 23.29 -5.69
C ALA A 116 13.64 24.20 -5.15
N ALA A 117 12.38 23.73 -5.19
CA ALA A 117 11.23 24.45 -4.64
C ALA A 117 11.08 24.29 -3.11
N GLY A 118 11.87 23.43 -2.47
CA GLY A 118 11.75 23.15 -1.04
C GLY A 118 10.50 22.34 -0.68
N VAL A 119 9.94 21.57 -1.61
CA VAL A 119 8.69 20.82 -1.45
C VAL A 119 8.99 19.35 -1.19
N ALA A 120 8.34 18.74 -0.19
CA ALA A 120 8.39 17.33 0.09
C ALA A 120 7.28 16.58 -0.68
N LEU A 121 7.66 15.66 -1.56
CA LEU A 121 6.76 14.79 -2.31
C LEU A 121 7.03 13.34 -1.89
N MET A 122 6.16 12.75 -1.06
CA MET A 122 6.33 11.42 -0.47
C MET A 122 5.38 10.41 -1.13
N PRO A 123 5.81 9.68 -2.17
CA PRO A 123 5.06 8.54 -2.68
C PRO A 123 5.24 7.31 -1.79
N GLU A 124 4.55 6.21 -2.12
CA GLU A 124 4.76 4.89 -1.50
C GLU A 124 4.58 4.88 0.02
N CYS A 125 3.75 5.77 0.56
CA CYS A 125 3.54 5.91 2.00
C CYS A 125 2.17 5.36 2.42
N GLY A 126 1.97 4.06 2.17
CA GLY A 126 0.79 3.29 2.54
C GLY A 126 1.15 2.08 3.39
N LEU A 127 0.63 0.92 3.04
CA LEU A 127 0.89 -0.34 3.74
C LEU A 127 2.02 -1.14 3.06
N ASP A 128 1.83 -1.48 1.79
CA ASP A 128 2.74 -2.19 0.88
C ASP A 128 2.50 -1.67 -0.56
N PRO A 129 3.26 -0.63 -0.94
CA PRO A 129 4.41 -0.01 -0.26
C PRO A 129 4.04 0.98 0.86
N GLY A 130 4.90 1.05 1.87
CA GLY A 130 4.83 2.04 2.94
C GLY A 130 5.36 1.54 4.27
N ILE A 131 4.55 0.89 5.10
CA ILE A 131 5.00 0.32 6.38
C ILE A 131 6.15 -0.68 6.14
N ASP A 132 6.03 -1.54 5.12
CA ASP A 132 7.09 -2.46 4.73
C ASP A 132 8.41 -1.74 4.39
N LEU A 133 8.35 -0.64 3.64
CA LEU A 133 9.54 0.13 3.26
C LEU A 133 10.20 0.79 4.47
N ILE A 134 9.42 1.34 5.39
CA ILE A 134 9.94 1.96 6.62
C ILE A 134 10.63 0.90 7.49
N ILE A 135 10.03 -0.28 7.63
CA ILE A 135 10.63 -1.43 8.31
C ILE A 135 11.91 -1.88 7.60
N CYS A 136 11.86 -2.04 6.28
CA CYS A 136 13.01 -2.43 5.47
C CYS A 136 14.18 -1.43 5.63
N GLY A 137 13.89 -0.13 5.55
CA GLY A 137 14.91 0.90 5.74
C GLY A 137 15.55 0.89 7.12
N HIS A 138 14.78 0.57 8.17
CA HIS A 138 15.33 0.39 9.52
C HIS A 138 16.18 -0.88 9.63
N ALA A 139 15.68 -2.00 9.16
CA ALA A 139 16.35 -3.29 9.24
C ALA A 139 17.67 -3.28 8.46
N VAL A 140 17.69 -2.75 7.23
CA VAL A 140 18.88 -2.67 6.39
C VAL A 140 20.03 -1.96 7.09
N ARG A 141 19.76 -0.90 7.86
CA ARG A 141 20.78 -0.14 8.60
C ARG A 141 21.43 -0.90 9.76
N GLN A 142 20.85 -2.05 10.17
CA GLN A 142 21.42 -2.88 11.24
C GLN A 142 22.48 -3.88 10.71
N PHE A 143 22.53 -4.13 9.39
CA PHE A 143 23.44 -5.11 8.80
C PHE A 143 24.73 -4.45 8.30
N ASP A 144 25.87 -5.07 8.64
CA ASP A 144 27.16 -4.77 7.99
C ASP A 144 27.11 -5.16 6.51
N ARG A 145 26.42 -6.27 6.20
CA ARG A 145 26.18 -6.77 4.87
C ARG A 145 24.87 -7.54 4.82
N LEU A 146 23.89 -7.01 4.12
CA LEU A 146 22.61 -7.68 3.86
C LEU A 146 22.75 -8.61 2.65
N GLU A 147 22.27 -9.85 2.78
CA GLU A 147 22.33 -10.88 1.74
C GLU A 147 20.94 -11.29 1.22
N LEU A 148 19.91 -11.20 2.10
CA LEU A 148 18.54 -11.56 1.77
C LEU A 148 17.57 -10.49 2.29
N ILE A 149 16.60 -10.15 1.44
CA ILE A 149 15.44 -9.33 1.79
C ILE A 149 14.19 -9.86 1.09
N ASP A 150 13.27 -10.42 1.86
CA ASP A 150 11.95 -10.83 1.36
C ASP A 150 10.85 -10.06 2.11
N SER A 151 9.89 -9.54 1.36
CA SER A 151 8.73 -8.82 1.89
C SER A 151 7.44 -9.52 1.45
N TYR A 152 6.58 -9.82 2.40
CA TYR A 152 5.30 -10.50 2.21
C TYR A 152 4.19 -9.65 2.79
N CYS A 153 3.14 -9.37 2.01
CA CYS A 153 1.98 -8.65 2.51
C CYS A 153 0.70 -9.12 1.82
N GLY A 154 -0.41 -9.22 2.57
CA GLY A 154 -1.69 -9.56 1.97
C GLY A 154 -2.88 -9.17 2.82
N GLY A 155 -3.95 -8.73 2.15
CA GLY A 155 -5.28 -8.61 2.73
C GLY A 155 -6.06 -9.91 2.50
N LEU A 156 -6.63 -10.45 3.58
CA LEU A 156 -7.27 -11.76 3.64
C LEU A 156 -8.57 -11.65 4.44
N PRO A 157 -9.64 -12.41 4.12
CA PRO A 157 -10.73 -12.60 5.08
C PRO A 157 -10.24 -13.46 6.26
N GLU A 158 -10.75 -13.20 7.46
CA GLU A 158 -10.57 -14.15 8.56
C GLU A 158 -11.11 -15.54 8.18
N ARG A 159 -10.61 -16.63 8.79
CA ARG A 159 -10.96 -18.00 8.37
C ARG A 159 -12.46 -18.28 8.36
N LYS A 160 -13.22 -17.79 9.34
CA LYS A 160 -14.69 -17.98 9.37
C LYS A 160 -15.44 -17.22 8.26
N ALA A 161 -14.80 -16.24 7.62
CA ALA A 161 -15.35 -15.47 6.51
C ALA A 161 -14.94 -16.03 5.13
N CYS A 162 -14.17 -17.12 5.07
CA CYS A 162 -13.81 -17.83 3.86
C CYS A 162 -14.98 -18.71 3.38
N ASP A 163 -16.00 -18.14 2.78
CA ASP A 163 -17.25 -18.78 2.37
C ASP A 163 -17.45 -18.84 0.84
N ASN A 164 -16.38 -18.62 0.08
CA ASN A 164 -16.41 -18.66 -1.39
C ASN A 164 -15.18 -19.44 -1.95
N PRO A 165 -15.23 -19.88 -3.22
CA PRO A 165 -14.20 -20.77 -3.79
C PRO A 165 -12.78 -20.22 -3.83
N ILE A 166 -12.59 -18.90 -3.75
CA ILE A 166 -11.27 -18.29 -3.80
C ILE A 166 -10.76 -17.86 -2.42
N ASN A 167 -11.52 -18.12 -1.35
CA ASN A 167 -11.20 -17.69 0.02
C ASN A 167 -10.77 -16.21 0.09
N TYR A 168 -11.47 -15.34 -0.65
CA TYR A 168 -11.16 -13.92 -0.75
C TYR A 168 -12.41 -13.07 -0.65
N LYS A 169 -12.28 -11.91 -0.02
CA LYS A 169 -13.29 -10.84 0.02
C LYS A 169 -12.64 -9.48 -0.21
N ILE A 170 -13.41 -8.54 -0.75
CA ILE A 170 -12.91 -7.24 -1.21
C ILE A 170 -12.76 -6.30 -0.02
N SER A 171 -11.53 -5.98 0.37
CA SER A 171 -11.19 -4.95 1.36
C SER A 171 -10.50 -3.72 0.74
N TRP A 172 -10.30 -3.73 -0.58
CA TRP A 172 -9.77 -2.62 -1.36
C TRP A 172 -10.24 -2.71 -2.82
N ASN A 173 -9.60 -2.02 -3.75
CA ASN A 173 -10.02 -1.94 -5.16
C ASN A 173 -9.95 -3.31 -5.86
N TRP A 174 -11.10 -3.89 -6.21
CA TRP A 174 -11.18 -5.19 -6.89
C TRP A 174 -10.54 -5.20 -8.29
N ASP A 175 -10.73 -4.13 -9.09
CA ASP A 175 -10.04 -3.99 -10.38
C ASP A 175 -8.52 -4.01 -10.20
N GLY A 176 -8.01 -3.37 -9.15
CA GLY A 176 -6.61 -3.43 -8.76
C GLY A 176 -6.13 -4.84 -8.42
N VAL A 177 -6.96 -5.65 -7.75
CA VAL A 177 -6.66 -7.07 -7.47
C VAL A 177 -6.56 -7.86 -8.77
N LEU A 178 -7.50 -7.69 -9.71
CA LEU A 178 -7.45 -8.37 -11.01
C LEU A 178 -6.23 -7.93 -11.83
N ARG A 179 -5.92 -6.62 -11.84
CA ARG A 179 -4.75 -6.08 -12.55
C ARG A 179 -3.43 -6.56 -11.97
N SER A 180 -3.35 -6.75 -10.65
CA SER A 180 -2.12 -7.24 -10.02
C SER A 180 -1.71 -8.64 -10.52
N GLN A 181 -2.67 -9.44 -10.97
CA GLN A 181 -2.43 -10.77 -11.52
C GLN A 181 -1.90 -10.74 -12.97
N LYS A 182 -1.86 -9.56 -13.60
CA LYS A 182 -1.36 -9.34 -14.97
C LYS A 182 -0.03 -8.59 -15.00
N ARG A 183 0.62 -8.38 -13.86
CA ARG A 183 1.91 -7.70 -13.78
C ARG A 183 3.04 -8.71 -13.72
N ASP A 184 4.08 -8.48 -14.50
CA ASP A 184 5.35 -9.16 -14.33
C ASP A 184 5.96 -8.79 -12.96
N SER A 185 6.74 -9.68 -12.41
CA SER A 185 7.49 -9.45 -11.18
C SER A 185 8.98 -9.60 -11.44
N VAL A 186 9.80 -8.94 -10.64
CA VAL A 186 11.26 -9.01 -10.73
C VAL A 186 11.81 -9.37 -9.36
N PHE A 187 12.61 -10.40 -9.32
CA PHE A 187 13.32 -10.88 -8.14
C PHE A 187 14.82 -10.77 -8.32
N ILE A 188 15.55 -10.92 -7.23
CA ILE A 188 16.97 -11.24 -7.25
C ILE A 188 17.14 -12.65 -6.69
N GLU A 189 17.74 -13.54 -7.46
CA GLU A 189 18.05 -14.89 -7.07
C GLU A 189 19.52 -15.20 -7.37
N ASN A 190 20.26 -15.71 -6.37
CA ASN A 190 21.70 -15.94 -6.48
C ASN A 190 22.51 -14.73 -6.97
N GLY A 191 22.06 -13.51 -6.63
CA GLY A 191 22.67 -12.25 -7.06
C GLY A 191 22.41 -11.89 -8.53
N ARG A 192 21.41 -12.50 -9.16
CA ARG A 192 21.01 -12.23 -10.55
C ARG A 192 19.54 -11.83 -10.60
N ARG A 193 19.23 -10.94 -11.50
CA ARG A 193 17.87 -10.53 -11.83
C ARG A 193 17.10 -11.71 -12.46
N LEU A 194 15.95 -12.03 -11.90
CA LEU A 194 14.99 -13.01 -12.39
C LEU A 194 13.68 -12.31 -12.71
N GLU A 195 13.25 -12.39 -13.96
CA GLU A 195 11.92 -11.96 -14.37
C GLU A 195 10.91 -13.10 -14.21
N VAL A 196 9.78 -12.81 -13.59
CA VAL A 196 8.64 -13.71 -13.47
C VAL A 196 7.51 -13.14 -14.32
N PRO A 197 7.28 -13.69 -15.52
CA PRO A 197 6.19 -13.23 -16.37
C PRO A 197 4.84 -13.36 -15.65
N ALA A 198 3.93 -12.45 -15.91
CA ALA A 198 2.58 -12.50 -15.34
C ALA A 198 1.89 -13.84 -15.59
N ALA A 199 2.13 -14.46 -16.74
CA ALA A 199 1.57 -15.79 -17.08
C ALA A 199 1.96 -16.87 -16.07
N ASP A 200 3.17 -16.81 -15.53
CA ASP A 200 3.77 -17.83 -14.66
C ASP A 200 3.58 -17.55 -13.16
N GLN A 201 3.11 -16.35 -12.80
CA GLN A 201 3.00 -15.87 -11.41
C GLN A 201 2.29 -16.85 -10.45
N HIS A 202 1.32 -17.64 -10.93
CA HIS A 202 0.54 -18.58 -10.12
C HIS A 202 0.95 -20.03 -10.29
N THR A 203 2.04 -20.32 -11.01
CA THR A 203 2.52 -21.70 -11.19
C THR A 203 3.18 -22.21 -9.93
N SER A 204 3.15 -23.55 -9.74
CA SER A 204 3.76 -24.21 -8.58
C SER A 204 5.28 -23.99 -8.46
N GLN A 205 5.94 -23.59 -9.55
CA GLN A 205 7.36 -23.25 -9.56
C GLN A 205 7.64 -21.86 -8.98
N MET A 206 6.68 -20.95 -9.09
CA MET A 206 6.85 -19.53 -8.70
C MET A 206 6.25 -19.20 -7.34
N ILE A 207 5.26 -19.99 -6.89
CA ILE A 207 4.64 -19.80 -5.57
C ILE A 207 5.34 -20.67 -4.52
N HIS A 208 5.31 -20.22 -3.28
CA HIS A 208 5.69 -21.05 -2.13
C HIS A 208 4.73 -20.80 -0.97
N GLN A 209 4.82 -21.61 0.05
CA GLN A 209 4.06 -21.42 1.29
C GLN A 209 4.96 -20.85 2.38
N ILE A 210 4.39 -19.96 3.18
CA ILE A 210 4.99 -19.49 4.42
C ILE A 210 4.08 -19.83 5.60
N GLU A 211 4.67 -20.10 6.77
CA GLU A 211 3.95 -20.17 8.03
C GLU A 211 3.89 -18.77 8.65
N PHE A 212 2.67 -18.28 8.87
CA PHE A 212 2.46 -16.98 9.53
C PHE A 212 1.94 -17.20 10.95
N PRO A 213 2.56 -16.58 11.99
CA PRO A 213 2.14 -16.76 13.38
C PRO A 213 0.66 -16.42 13.58
N GLY A 214 -0.10 -17.37 14.12
CA GLY A 214 -1.54 -17.22 14.39
C GLY A 214 -2.48 -17.43 13.20
N LEU A 215 -1.95 -17.51 11.96
CA LEU A 215 -2.76 -17.78 10.77
C LEU A 215 -2.47 -19.17 10.16
N GLY A 216 -1.26 -19.70 10.33
CA GLY A 216 -0.79 -20.93 9.67
C GLY A 216 -0.31 -20.67 8.25
N ALA A 217 -0.45 -21.67 7.37
CA ALA A 217 0.07 -21.63 6.01
C ALA A 217 -0.66 -20.62 5.12
N LEU A 218 0.13 -19.78 4.43
CA LEU A 218 -0.32 -18.83 3.40
C LEU A 218 0.44 -19.07 2.09
N GLU A 219 -0.23 -18.92 0.95
CA GLU A 219 0.42 -18.88 -0.36
C GLU A 219 1.10 -17.52 -0.55
N ALA A 220 2.39 -17.56 -0.87
CA ALA A 220 3.19 -16.41 -1.26
C ALA A 220 3.33 -16.35 -2.79
N ILE A 221 2.87 -15.27 -3.38
CA ILE A 221 2.72 -15.10 -4.82
C ILE A 221 3.63 -13.97 -5.27
N PRO A 222 4.46 -14.13 -6.31
CA PRO A 222 5.28 -13.07 -6.86
C PRO A 222 4.53 -11.75 -7.07
N ASN A 223 5.06 -10.63 -6.54
CA ASN A 223 4.41 -9.34 -6.62
C ASN A 223 5.42 -8.18 -6.66
N GLY A 224 5.45 -7.44 -7.76
CA GLY A 224 6.22 -6.23 -7.89
C GLY A 224 7.68 -6.42 -8.30
N ASP A 225 8.49 -5.39 -8.09
CA ASP A 225 9.86 -5.25 -8.57
C ASP A 225 10.82 -5.16 -7.37
N ALA A 226 11.34 -6.30 -6.92
CA ALA A 226 12.25 -6.36 -5.78
C ALA A 226 13.62 -5.72 -6.10
N GLU A 227 14.09 -5.77 -7.36
CA GLU A 227 15.33 -5.12 -7.78
C GLU A 227 15.25 -3.60 -7.56
N PHE A 228 14.16 -2.97 -7.98
CA PHE A 228 13.90 -1.55 -7.77
C PHE A 228 14.03 -1.15 -6.28
N TYR A 229 13.49 -1.97 -5.37
CA TYR A 229 13.55 -1.67 -3.94
C TYR A 229 14.93 -1.94 -3.34
N THR A 230 15.71 -2.89 -3.84
CA THR A 230 17.11 -3.06 -3.42
C THR A 230 17.98 -1.89 -3.85
N GLU A 231 17.72 -1.31 -5.03
CA GLU A 231 18.37 -0.07 -5.47
C GLU A 231 17.98 1.11 -4.57
N LEU A 232 16.68 1.25 -4.29
CA LEU A 232 16.14 2.29 -3.44
C LEU A 232 16.72 2.27 -2.02
N LEU A 233 16.97 1.07 -1.49
CA LEU A 233 17.59 0.84 -0.18
C LEU A 233 19.13 0.93 -0.20
N GLY A 234 19.74 1.01 -1.38
CA GLY A 234 21.22 1.06 -1.53
C GLY A 234 21.93 -0.25 -1.25
N VAL A 235 21.26 -1.41 -1.36
CA VAL A 235 21.80 -2.73 -1.00
C VAL A 235 22.03 -3.66 -2.18
N SER A 236 21.78 -3.22 -3.41
CA SER A 236 21.88 -4.03 -4.63
C SER A 236 23.25 -4.72 -4.80
N ALA A 237 24.33 -4.13 -4.30
CA ALA A 237 25.68 -4.69 -4.42
C ALA A 237 25.91 -5.94 -3.55
N THR A 238 25.16 -6.10 -2.47
CA THR A 238 25.37 -7.16 -1.46
C THR A 238 24.27 -8.21 -1.44
N VAL A 239 23.04 -7.83 -1.82
CA VAL A 239 21.89 -8.71 -1.80
C VAL A 239 22.03 -9.82 -2.85
N ARG A 240 21.84 -11.05 -2.39
CA ARG A 240 21.88 -12.28 -3.19
C ARG A 240 20.48 -12.81 -3.47
N GLN A 241 19.54 -12.50 -2.60
CA GLN A 241 18.13 -12.85 -2.74
C GLN A 241 17.25 -11.66 -2.35
N ALA A 242 16.29 -11.31 -3.22
CA ALA A 242 15.25 -10.35 -2.91
C ALA A 242 13.95 -10.74 -3.58
N GLY A 243 12.86 -10.72 -2.82
CA GLY A 243 11.53 -11.02 -3.29
C GLY A 243 10.46 -10.13 -2.64
N ARG A 244 9.40 -9.85 -3.41
CA ARG A 244 8.16 -9.27 -2.89
C ARG A 244 7.01 -10.18 -3.25
N TYR A 245 6.12 -10.43 -2.28
CA TYR A 245 5.09 -11.45 -2.41
C TYR A 245 3.75 -10.95 -1.89
N SER A 246 2.69 -11.22 -2.64
CA SER A 246 1.33 -11.11 -2.12
C SER A 246 0.96 -12.37 -1.34
N LEU A 247 0.33 -12.21 -0.18
CA LEU A 247 -0.17 -13.33 0.62
C LEU A 247 -1.63 -13.62 0.33
N ARG A 248 -1.96 -14.91 0.19
CA ARG A 248 -3.34 -15.39 0.05
C ARG A 248 -3.54 -16.70 0.82
N TRP A 249 -4.80 -17.01 1.12
CA TRP A 249 -5.14 -18.34 1.60
C TRP A 249 -4.84 -19.39 0.53
N PRO A 250 -4.40 -20.62 0.93
CA PRO A 250 -4.21 -21.71 0.00
C PRO A 250 -5.45 -21.97 -0.86
N GLY A 251 -5.21 -22.20 -2.16
CA GLY A 251 -6.26 -22.40 -3.16
C GLY A 251 -6.47 -21.24 -4.11
N TRP A 252 -5.96 -20.04 -3.79
CA TRP A 252 -6.03 -18.87 -4.68
C TRP A 252 -5.35 -19.14 -6.02
N CYS A 253 -4.12 -19.60 -6.00
CA CYS A 253 -3.35 -19.86 -7.23
C CYS A 253 -3.94 -21.01 -8.05
N ALA A 254 -4.41 -22.06 -7.40
CA ALA A 254 -5.06 -23.19 -8.07
C ALA A 254 -6.35 -22.77 -8.81
N PHE A 255 -7.08 -21.80 -8.30
CA PHE A 255 -8.25 -21.23 -8.97
C PHE A 255 -7.85 -20.33 -10.15
N TRP A 256 -6.92 -19.39 -9.94
CA TRP A 256 -6.63 -18.37 -10.94
C TRP A 256 -5.73 -18.84 -12.07
N GLN A 257 -4.84 -19.79 -11.85
CA GLN A 257 -3.92 -20.29 -12.88
C GLN A 257 -4.64 -20.77 -14.16
N PRO A 258 -5.62 -21.68 -14.10
CA PRO A 258 -6.32 -22.12 -15.29
C PRO A 258 -7.16 -21.01 -15.94
N LEU A 259 -7.80 -20.16 -15.16
CA LEU A 259 -8.57 -19.05 -15.71
C LEU A 259 -7.68 -18.05 -16.44
N LYS A 260 -6.52 -17.74 -15.90
CA LYS A 260 -5.52 -16.88 -16.53
C LYS A 260 -5.03 -17.49 -17.85
N ALA A 261 -4.68 -18.77 -17.86
CA ALA A 261 -4.24 -19.50 -19.04
C ALA A 261 -5.30 -19.52 -20.17
N LEU A 262 -6.59 -19.50 -19.79
CA LEU A 262 -7.73 -19.44 -20.71
C LEU A 262 -8.10 -18.01 -21.14
N GLY A 263 -7.35 -16.96 -20.68
CA GLY A 263 -7.57 -15.58 -21.09
C GLY A 263 -8.67 -14.83 -20.32
N PHE A 264 -9.16 -15.33 -19.18
CA PHE A 264 -10.21 -14.66 -18.39
C PHE A 264 -9.78 -13.30 -17.80
N LEU A 265 -8.50 -12.99 -17.78
CA LEU A 265 -7.99 -11.68 -17.36
C LEU A 265 -7.61 -10.76 -18.54
N SER A 266 -7.95 -11.14 -19.79
CA SER A 266 -7.66 -10.32 -20.97
C SER A 266 -8.44 -9.01 -20.97
N ASP A 267 -7.77 -7.91 -21.35
CA ASP A 267 -8.42 -6.61 -21.60
C ASP A 267 -8.98 -6.51 -23.03
N THR A 268 -8.71 -7.51 -23.90
CA THR A 268 -9.19 -7.51 -25.29
C THR A 268 -10.67 -7.85 -25.32
N PRO A 269 -11.54 -6.97 -25.85
CA PRO A 269 -12.96 -7.24 -25.96
C PRO A 269 -13.27 -8.45 -26.86
N LEU A 270 -14.26 -9.25 -26.47
CA LEU A 270 -14.77 -10.37 -27.25
C LEU A 270 -15.74 -9.85 -28.32
N THR A 271 -15.41 -10.10 -29.58
CA THR A 271 -16.18 -9.58 -30.74
C THR A 271 -17.41 -10.41 -31.07
N GLY A 272 -17.53 -11.63 -30.53
CA GLY A 272 -18.68 -12.53 -30.79
C GLY A 272 -19.90 -12.29 -29.87
N LEU A 273 -19.86 -11.28 -29.01
CA LEU A 273 -20.95 -10.93 -28.10
C LEU A 273 -21.80 -9.78 -28.64
N PRO A 274 -23.08 -9.65 -28.23
CA PRO A 274 -23.95 -8.53 -28.61
C PRO A 274 -23.39 -7.14 -28.33
N CYS A 275 -22.56 -7.01 -27.28
CA CYS A 275 -21.78 -5.81 -26.99
C CYS A 275 -20.33 -6.20 -26.72
N PRO A 276 -19.35 -5.40 -27.18
CA PRO A 276 -17.94 -5.65 -26.88
C PRO A 276 -17.68 -5.50 -25.37
N VAL A 277 -17.25 -6.59 -24.74
CA VAL A 277 -16.83 -6.60 -23.33
C VAL A 277 -15.58 -7.46 -23.19
N SER A 278 -14.59 -7.01 -22.44
CA SER A 278 -13.41 -7.83 -22.16
C SER A 278 -13.71 -8.82 -21.03
N PRO A 279 -13.03 -9.99 -21.01
CA PRO A 279 -13.13 -10.91 -19.86
C PRO A 279 -12.80 -10.25 -18.53
N HIS A 280 -11.80 -9.36 -18.48
CA HIS A 280 -11.47 -8.57 -17.31
C HIS A 280 -12.64 -7.70 -16.83
N GLN A 281 -13.25 -6.91 -17.73
CA GLN A 281 -14.40 -6.09 -17.40
C GLN A 281 -15.59 -6.92 -16.91
N PHE A 282 -15.84 -8.06 -17.55
CA PHE A 282 -16.88 -8.99 -17.12
C PHE A 282 -16.66 -9.50 -15.69
N LEU A 283 -15.43 -9.93 -15.34
CA LEU A 283 -15.11 -10.38 -13.99
C LEU A 283 -15.13 -9.25 -12.96
N ALA A 284 -14.73 -8.05 -13.37
CA ALA A 284 -14.77 -6.88 -12.51
C ALA A 284 -16.20 -6.54 -12.03
N GLU A 285 -17.21 -6.80 -12.87
CA GLU A 285 -18.63 -6.59 -12.55
C GLU A 285 -19.31 -7.84 -11.96
N LEU A 286 -18.96 -9.03 -12.44
CA LEU A 286 -19.60 -10.28 -12.00
C LEU A 286 -19.30 -10.65 -10.55
N MET A 287 -18.03 -10.55 -10.15
CA MET A 287 -17.57 -11.14 -8.90
C MET A 287 -17.88 -10.35 -7.62
N PRO A 288 -17.90 -8.99 -7.62
CA PRO A 288 -18.06 -8.23 -6.38
C PRO A 288 -19.27 -8.59 -5.50
N PRO A 289 -20.47 -8.94 -6.04
CA PRO A 289 -21.60 -9.33 -5.20
C PRO A 289 -21.32 -10.55 -4.31
N TYR A 290 -20.43 -11.45 -4.74
CA TYR A 290 -20.06 -12.69 -4.04
C TYR A 290 -18.86 -12.54 -3.11
N LEU A 291 -18.19 -11.39 -3.18
CA LEU A 291 -16.94 -11.12 -2.47
C LEU A 291 -17.07 -10.01 -1.41
N ARG A 292 -18.30 -9.68 -1.01
CA ARG A 292 -18.52 -8.66 0.02
C ARG A 292 -18.37 -9.24 1.42
N TYR A 293 -17.80 -8.43 2.30
CA TYR A 293 -17.84 -8.72 3.73
C TYR A 293 -19.23 -8.43 4.29
N ARG A 294 -19.67 -9.26 5.22
CA ARG A 294 -20.76 -8.93 6.13
C ARG A 294 -20.27 -7.99 7.24
N ASP A 295 -21.17 -7.38 7.98
CA ASP A 295 -20.81 -6.42 9.01
C ASP A 295 -20.07 -7.05 10.20
N ASP A 296 -20.32 -8.33 10.46
CA ASP A 296 -19.69 -9.13 11.52
C ASP A 296 -18.41 -9.86 11.08
N GLU A 297 -17.98 -9.69 9.83
CA GLU A 297 -16.77 -10.34 9.29
C GLU A 297 -15.58 -9.39 9.31
N LYS A 298 -14.40 -9.96 9.57
CA LYS A 298 -13.15 -9.22 9.55
C LYS A 298 -12.34 -9.51 8.28
N ASP A 299 -11.75 -8.46 7.70
CA ASP A 299 -10.53 -8.62 6.93
C ASP A 299 -9.33 -8.59 7.88
N ILE A 300 -8.27 -9.22 7.43
CA ILE A 300 -6.97 -9.29 8.10
C ILE A 300 -5.91 -8.78 7.12
N VAL A 301 -4.98 -7.99 7.60
CA VAL A 301 -3.72 -7.72 6.93
C VAL A 301 -2.62 -8.49 7.64
N ALA A 302 -1.92 -9.33 6.88
CA ALA A 302 -0.72 -10.04 7.34
C ALA A 302 0.50 -9.50 6.57
N MET A 303 1.55 -9.09 7.30
CA MET A 303 2.83 -8.68 6.72
C MET A 303 3.97 -9.37 7.45
N LEU A 304 4.89 -9.94 6.69
CA LEU A 304 6.14 -10.53 7.16
C LEU A 304 7.28 -9.95 6.32
N ASN A 305 8.33 -9.45 6.98
CA ASN A 305 9.58 -9.16 6.29
C ASN A 305 10.68 -10.03 6.88
N ARG A 306 11.59 -10.48 6.03
CA ARG A 306 12.72 -11.34 6.38
C ARG A 306 14.01 -10.74 5.85
N PHE A 307 15.00 -10.63 6.73
CA PHE A 307 16.31 -10.10 6.42
C PHE A 307 17.38 -11.08 6.91
N GLU A 308 18.40 -11.35 6.10
CA GLU A 308 19.52 -12.19 6.50
C GLU A 308 20.84 -11.58 6.02
N GLY A 309 21.87 -11.70 6.84
CA GLY A 309 23.17 -11.18 6.52
C GLY A 309 24.12 -11.18 7.72
N LEU A 310 25.07 -10.28 7.71
CA LEU A 310 26.05 -10.11 8.79
C LEU A 310 25.69 -8.90 9.65
N ILE A 311 25.65 -9.09 10.97
CA ILE A 311 25.59 -8.03 11.99
C ILE A 311 26.71 -8.31 12.99
N ASP A 312 27.61 -7.35 13.22
CA ASP A 312 28.83 -7.52 14.02
C ASP A 312 29.67 -8.72 13.57
N GLY A 313 29.78 -8.92 12.25
CA GLY A 313 30.51 -10.01 11.63
C GLY A 313 29.91 -11.41 11.80
N ARG A 314 28.71 -11.54 12.38
CA ARG A 314 28.01 -12.82 12.63
C ARG A 314 26.77 -12.92 11.74
N LYS A 315 26.47 -14.13 11.27
CA LYS A 315 25.21 -14.38 10.55
C LYS A 315 24.02 -14.23 11.47
N LYS A 316 23.11 -13.36 11.09
CA LYS A 316 21.85 -13.09 11.80
C LYS A 316 20.71 -13.03 10.81
N SER A 317 19.52 -13.37 11.28
CA SER A 317 18.23 -13.19 10.60
C SER A 317 17.35 -12.32 11.46
N ILE A 318 16.72 -11.32 10.83
CA ILE A 318 15.66 -10.49 11.44
C ILE A 318 14.36 -10.84 10.73
N ARG A 319 13.30 -11.07 11.48
CA ARG A 319 11.93 -11.23 10.98
C ARG A 319 11.03 -10.23 11.66
N THR A 320 10.20 -9.55 10.87
CA THR A 320 9.19 -8.65 11.42
C THR A 320 7.80 -9.11 11.00
N TYR A 321 6.87 -9.06 11.95
CA TYR A 321 5.48 -9.49 11.74
C TYR A 321 4.54 -8.35 12.08
N LEU A 322 3.54 -8.12 11.23
CA LEU A 322 2.43 -7.22 11.48
C LEU A 322 1.14 -7.93 11.16
N LEU A 323 0.18 -7.85 12.08
CA LEU A 323 -1.18 -8.33 11.90
C LEU A 323 -2.15 -7.20 12.24
N ILE A 324 -3.00 -6.82 11.30
CA ILE A 324 -4.08 -5.86 11.52
C ILE A 324 -5.39 -6.60 11.25
N GLU A 325 -6.39 -6.37 12.10
CA GLU A 325 -7.75 -6.87 11.91
C GLU A 325 -8.73 -5.72 11.74
N ARG A 326 -9.81 -5.97 10.99
CA ARG A 326 -10.92 -5.02 10.89
C ARG A 326 -11.47 -4.67 12.27
N ASP A 327 -11.63 -3.38 12.52
CA ASP A 327 -12.38 -2.89 13.67
C ASP A 327 -13.88 -2.96 13.36
N LEU A 328 -14.58 -3.87 14.03
CA LEU A 328 -16.02 -4.04 13.83
C LEU A 328 -16.85 -2.92 14.50
N GLN A 329 -16.27 -2.14 15.42
CA GLN A 329 -16.99 -1.01 16.04
C GLN A 329 -17.06 0.17 15.07
N THR A 330 -15.95 0.51 14.44
CA THR A 330 -15.88 1.58 13.46
C THR A 330 -16.20 1.10 12.03
N GLY A 331 -16.19 -0.20 11.79
CA GLY A 331 -16.34 -0.79 10.48
C GLY A 331 -15.14 -0.59 9.53
N LEU A 332 -14.05 0.04 10.00
CA LEU A 332 -12.84 0.23 9.19
C LEU A 332 -12.17 -1.10 8.88
N PHE A 333 -11.95 -1.35 7.60
CA PHE A 333 -11.17 -2.49 7.15
C PHE A 333 -9.70 -2.38 7.59
N ALA A 334 -9.08 -3.52 7.92
CA ALA A 334 -7.66 -3.60 8.27
C ALA A 334 -6.76 -3.03 7.16
N MET A 335 -7.09 -3.35 5.90
CA MET A 335 -6.38 -2.80 4.74
C MET A 335 -6.48 -1.27 4.69
N SER A 336 -7.68 -0.72 4.92
CA SER A 336 -7.91 0.72 4.89
C SER A 336 -7.18 1.43 6.04
N ALA A 337 -7.18 0.85 7.24
CA ALA A 337 -6.47 1.37 8.40
C ALA A 337 -4.96 1.38 8.16
N GLY A 338 -4.38 0.28 7.68
CA GLY A 338 -2.94 0.21 7.37
C GLY A 338 -2.50 1.26 6.36
N VAL A 339 -3.29 1.49 5.31
CA VAL A 339 -2.96 2.45 4.26
C VAL A 339 -3.23 3.90 4.70
N GLY A 340 -4.45 4.18 5.18
CA GLY A 340 -4.89 5.54 5.47
C GLY A 340 -4.20 6.15 6.69
N PHE A 341 -3.97 5.35 7.75
CA PHE A 341 -3.26 5.82 8.94
C PHE A 341 -1.79 6.14 8.62
N THR A 342 -1.13 5.31 7.83
CA THR A 342 0.25 5.55 7.40
C THR A 342 0.38 6.88 6.66
N ALA A 343 -0.49 7.14 5.68
CA ALA A 343 -0.49 8.39 4.95
C ALA A 343 -0.76 9.60 5.87
N ALA A 344 -1.71 9.47 6.80
CA ALA A 344 -2.04 10.53 7.75
C ALA A 344 -0.90 10.81 8.75
N ILE A 345 -0.20 9.77 9.23
CA ILE A 345 0.99 9.91 10.09
C ILE A 345 2.08 10.68 9.34
N ALA A 346 2.44 10.23 8.13
CA ALA A 346 3.50 10.86 7.34
C ALA A 346 3.18 12.31 6.99
N ALA A 347 1.93 12.61 6.63
CA ALA A 347 1.49 13.97 6.37
C ALA A 347 1.68 14.88 7.59
N ARG A 348 1.27 14.43 8.78
CA ARG A 348 1.52 15.19 10.02
C ARG A 348 3.00 15.32 10.34
N MET A 349 3.82 14.30 10.09
CA MET A 349 5.27 14.38 10.29
C MET A 349 5.91 15.44 9.41
N ILE A 350 5.48 15.57 8.15
CA ILE A 350 5.93 16.63 7.26
C ILE A 350 5.47 18.00 7.77
N ALA A 351 4.19 18.16 8.06
CA ALA A 351 3.62 19.43 8.53
C ALA A 351 4.23 19.90 9.85
N ARG A 352 4.59 18.96 10.75
CA ARG A 352 5.26 19.23 12.03
C ARG A 352 6.78 19.35 11.93
N LYS A 353 7.35 19.27 10.72
CA LYS A 353 8.80 19.35 10.46
C LYS A 353 9.61 18.22 11.13
N LEU A 354 9.00 17.04 11.35
CA LEU A 354 9.72 15.83 11.73
C LEU A 354 10.37 15.16 10.51
N ILE A 355 9.80 15.34 9.34
CA ILE A 355 10.40 15.06 8.04
C ILE A 355 10.71 16.39 7.40
N THR A 356 12.00 16.70 7.19
CA THR A 356 12.49 17.99 6.69
C THR A 356 13.13 17.88 5.31
N ALA A 357 13.32 16.67 4.80
CA ALA A 357 13.85 16.44 3.47
C ALA A 357 12.87 16.97 2.40
N THR A 358 13.42 17.39 1.25
CA THR A 358 12.66 17.92 0.13
C THR A 358 13.03 17.22 -1.17
N GLY A 359 12.15 17.27 -2.17
CA GLY A 359 12.27 16.47 -3.38
C GLY A 359 11.28 15.33 -3.39
N VAL A 360 11.46 14.34 -4.27
CA VAL A 360 10.73 13.07 -4.19
C VAL A 360 11.42 12.20 -3.14
N LEU A 361 10.71 11.98 -2.05
CA LEU A 361 11.20 11.28 -0.86
C LEU A 361 11.00 9.77 -0.98
N ASN A 362 11.65 9.04 -0.05
CA ASN A 362 11.58 7.60 0.07
C ASN A 362 11.21 7.22 1.51
N PRO A 363 10.05 6.58 1.76
CA PRO A 363 9.65 6.21 3.11
C PRO A 363 10.71 5.41 3.89
N ALA A 364 11.48 4.55 3.21
CA ALA A 364 12.53 3.76 3.83
C ALA A 364 13.70 4.58 4.39
N LEU A 365 13.97 5.76 3.82
CA LEU A 365 15.11 6.61 4.17
C LEU A 365 14.70 7.85 4.95
N ASP A 366 13.57 8.45 4.58
CA ASP A 366 13.20 9.80 5.02
C ASP A 366 12.19 9.81 6.17
N VAL A 367 11.48 8.69 6.43
CA VAL A 367 10.56 8.58 7.58
C VAL A 367 11.33 8.16 8.83
N PRO A 368 11.26 8.93 9.94
CA PRO A 368 11.89 8.57 11.20
C PRO A 368 11.23 7.32 11.81
N TYR A 369 11.92 6.18 11.80
CA TYR A 369 11.38 4.86 12.17
C TYR A 369 10.73 4.86 13.57
N GLU A 370 11.47 5.26 14.61
CA GLU A 370 10.99 5.18 16.00
C GLU A 370 9.73 6.04 16.22
N ALA A 371 9.73 7.25 15.68
CA ALA A 371 8.59 8.15 15.78
C ALA A 371 7.38 7.59 15.03
N PHE A 372 7.60 7.02 13.84
CA PHE A 372 6.55 6.42 13.03
C PHE A 372 5.96 5.17 13.71
N MET A 373 6.79 4.26 14.23
CA MET A 373 6.35 3.05 14.94
C MET A 373 5.58 3.40 16.22
N SER A 374 6.00 4.45 16.95
CA SER A 374 5.24 4.96 18.10
C SER A 374 3.84 5.42 17.68
N GLU A 375 3.72 6.13 16.56
CA GLU A 375 2.44 6.59 16.04
C GLU A 375 1.56 5.41 15.55
N LEU A 376 2.12 4.40 14.90
CA LEU A 376 1.39 3.17 14.55
C LEU A 376 0.88 2.44 15.78
N SER A 377 1.72 2.31 16.81
CA SER A 377 1.35 1.65 18.08
C SER A 377 0.18 2.35 18.77
N ARG A 378 0.11 3.69 18.76
CA ARG A 378 -1.03 4.46 19.26
C ARG A 378 -2.34 4.13 18.54
N ARG A 379 -2.27 3.58 17.34
CA ARG A 379 -3.40 3.16 16.48
C ARG A 379 -3.69 1.66 16.59
N GLY A 380 -3.04 0.98 17.55
CA GLY A 380 -3.18 -0.47 17.74
C GLY A 380 -2.47 -1.31 16.69
N ILE A 381 -1.66 -0.70 15.82
CA ILE A 381 -0.87 -1.41 14.81
C ILE A 381 0.53 -1.67 15.37
N MET A 382 0.80 -2.94 15.69
CA MET A 382 2.04 -3.36 16.34
C MET A 382 2.90 -4.18 15.37
N VAL A 383 4.17 -3.80 15.25
CA VAL A 383 5.19 -4.61 14.56
C VAL A 383 5.94 -5.41 15.62
N LYS A 384 5.99 -6.73 15.45
CA LYS A 384 6.80 -7.63 16.27
C LYS A 384 8.08 -7.95 15.51
N GLU A 385 9.22 -7.88 16.20
CA GLU A 385 10.52 -8.23 15.64
C GLU A 385 11.10 -9.43 16.38
N GLU A 386 11.68 -10.35 15.62
CA GLU A 386 12.41 -11.53 16.10
C GLU A 386 13.80 -11.53 15.48
N VAL A 387 14.83 -11.58 16.32
CA VAL A 387 16.23 -11.70 15.89
C VAL A 387 16.73 -13.10 16.19
N VAL A 388 17.16 -13.81 15.16
CA VAL A 388 17.72 -15.17 15.27
C VAL A 388 19.21 -15.12 14.93
N VAL A 389 20.05 -15.64 15.82
CA VAL A 389 21.50 -15.80 15.59
C VAL A 389 21.75 -17.23 15.11
N GLU A 390 22.32 -17.40 13.91
CA GLU A 390 22.69 -18.73 13.44
C GLU A 390 23.92 -19.26 14.24
N GLY A 391 23.77 -20.43 14.84
CA GLY A 391 24.88 -21.13 15.50
C GLY A 391 24.89 -21.11 17.04
N THR A 392 23.73 -20.87 17.68
CA THR A 392 23.52 -21.22 19.11
C THR A 392 22.66 -22.43 19.27
#